data_57731b8382086612949648ba45fbaea6
#
_entry.id   57731b8382086612949648ba45fbaea6
#
_cell.length_a   1.000
_cell.length_b   1.000
_cell.length_c   1.000
_cell.angle_alpha   90.00
_cell.angle_beta   90.00
_cell.angle_gamma   90.00
#
_symmetry.space_group_name_H-M   'P 1'
#
loop_
_entity.id
_entity.type
_entity.pdbx_description
1 polymer ?
#
loop_
_entity_poly.entity_id
_entity_poly.type
_entity_poly.pdbx_seq_one_letter_code
_entity_poly.pdbx_strand_id
1 'polypeptide(L)'
;NLDLQIHAAAEKLARRKADAYQSKYAAALAQAQERIHRLSMEFKRTKHIHDGLTAGVQCPMCRQTITEQTLPQVKGEFAASLRRIQAEGCQLTAQCKEVQELDAKARTVFEQFREDDIAAGEAELEELSGQRKQALEQAEERRNFHQQELERLHSEIQSTELDRECGMLSQEEIEELNRARTEFAGLNAKIEVLSKLVQA
;
A
#
# COMPACT_ATOMS: atom_id res chain seq x y z
N ASN A 1 -13.59 -20.92 -5.20
CA ASN A 1 -13.05 -20.21 -4.05
C ASN A 1 -12.59 -18.76 -4.40
N LEU A 2 -13.34 -18.13 -5.32
CA LEU A 2 -13.05 -16.78 -5.82
C LEU A 2 -13.16 -15.71 -4.72
N ASP A 3 -14.10 -15.85 -3.79
CA ASP A 3 -14.28 -14.88 -2.70
C ASP A 3 -13.06 -14.79 -1.80
N LEU A 4 -12.38 -15.90 -1.51
CA LEU A 4 -11.12 -15.90 -0.75
C LEU A 4 -9.97 -15.23 -1.54
N GLN A 5 -9.93 -15.43 -2.86
CA GLN A 5 -8.94 -14.79 -3.72
C GLN A 5 -9.18 -13.28 -3.81
N ILE A 6 -10.41 -12.84 -3.97
CA ILE A 6 -10.81 -11.43 -3.98
C ILE A 6 -10.44 -10.77 -2.65
N HIS A 7 -10.76 -11.42 -1.52
CA HIS A 7 -10.43 -10.90 -0.21
C HIS A 7 -8.91 -10.76 0.00
N ALA A 8 -8.15 -11.78 -0.38
CA ALA A 8 -6.69 -11.75 -0.29
C ALA A 8 -6.07 -10.66 -1.20
N ALA A 9 -6.59 -10.49 -2.42
CA ALA A 9 -6.14 -9.44 -3.33
C ALA A 9 -6.48 -8.05 -2.77
N ALA A 10 -7.66 -7.85 -2.21
CA ALA A 10 -8.08 -6.60 -1.59
C ALA A 10 -7.22 -6.24 -0.38
N GLU A 11 -6.90 -7.20 0.51
CA GLU A 11 -5.99 -6.97 1.63
C GLU A 11 -4.57 -6.59 1.16
N LYS A 12 -4.05 -7.28 0.15
CA LYS A 12 -2.75 -7.00 -0.45
C LYS A 12 -2.71 -5.59 -1.03
N LEU A 13 -3.75 -5.19 -1.75
CA LEU A 13 -3.89 -3.85 -2.30
C LEU A 13 -3.98 -2.78 -1.20
N ALA A 14 -4.74 -3.05 -0.13
CA ALA A 14 -4.84 -2.13 1.00
C ALA A 14 -3.48 -1.90 1.69
N ARG A 15 -2.67 -2.95 1.85
CA ARG A 15 -1.29 -2.83 2.38
C ARG A 15 -0.42 -1.97 1.47
N ARG A 16 -0.42 -2.21 0.16
CA ARG A 16 0.33 -1.43 -0.83
C ARG A 16 -0.06 0.05 -0.82
N LYS A 17 -1.36 0.35 -0.68
CA LYS A 17 -1.86 1.73 -0.55
C LYS A 17 -1.41 2.41 0.73
N ALA A 18 -1.20 1.65 1.81
CA ALA A 18 -0.75 2.16 3.10
C ALA A 18 0.78 2.37 3.17
N ASP A 19 1.57 1.75 2.28
CA ASP A 19 3.01 1.90 2.27
C ASP A 19 3.42 3.34 1.99
N ALA A 20 4.33 3.87 2.84
CA ALA A 20 4.87 5.21 2.74
C ALA A 20 6.39 5.17 2.61
N TYR A 21 6.94 6.09 1.81
CA TYR A 21 8.38 6.23 1.69
C TYR A 21 9.02 6.55 3.04
N GLN A 22 10.03 5.79 3.41
CA GLN A 22 10.85 6.03 4.58
C GLN A 22 12.28 6.36 4.14
N SER A 23 12.69 7.60 4.38
CA SER A 23 14.04 8.03 4.06
C SER A 23 15.06 7.37 4.97
N LYS A 24 16.00 6.62 4.38
CA LYS A 24 17.17 6.08 5.10
C LYS A 24 18.16 7.16 5.54
N TYR A 25 18.04 8.37 5.00
CA TYR A 25 18.93 9.48 5.28
C TYR A 25 18.36 10.46 6.33
N ALA A 26 17.10 10.29 6.75
CA ALA A 26 16.43 11.26 7.62
C ALA A 26 17.20 11.58 8.91
N ALA A 27 17.72 10.56 9.59
CA ALA A 27 18.50 10.74 10.82
C ALA A 27 19.83 11.47 10.57
N ALA A 28 20.55 11.11 9.50
CA ALA A 28 21.80 11.73 9.13
C ALA A 28 21.61 13.20 8.72
N LEU A 29 20.56 13.49 7.96
CA LEU A 29 20.20 14.87 7.59
C LEU A 29 19.84 15.72 8.81
N ALA A 30 19.09 15.18 9.76
CA ALA A 30 18.76 15.89 10.99
C ALA A 30 20.03 16.23 11.81
N GLN A 31 20.94 15.27 11.98
CA GLN A 31 22.22 15.50 12.66
C GLN A 31 23.09 16.55 11.95
N ALA A 32 23.16 16.48 10.63
CA ALA A 32 23.92 17.44 9.84
C ALA A 32 23.33 18.86 9.94
N GLN A 33 22.00 18.99 9.89
CA GLN A 33 21.30 20.28 10.09
C GLN A 33 21.56 20.85 11.47
N GLU A 34 21.52 20.03 12.52
CA GLU A 34 21.87 20.47 13.87
C GLU A 34 23.33 20.93 13.96
N ARG A 35 24.25 20.22 13.30
CA ARG A 35 25.69 20.65 13.26
C ARG A 35 25.84 21.97 12.53
N ILE A 36 25.16 22.17 11.40
CA ILE A 36 25.16 23.44 10.66
C ILE A 36 24.63 24.58 11.54
N HIS A 37 23.56 24.32 12.28
CA HIS A 37 23.01 25.31 13.21
C HIS A 37 24.03 25.69 14.30
N ARG A 38 24.66 24.69 14.93
CA ARG A 38 25.73 24.94 15.93
C ARG A 38 26.87 25.75 15.35
N LEU A 39 27.38 25.41 14.16
CA LEU A 39 28.43 26.15 13.47
C LEU A 39 27.99 27.60 13.17
N SER A 40 26.76 27.83 12.78
CA SER A 40 26.20 29.16 12.57
C SER A 40 26.21 30.02 13.86
N MET A 41 25.83 29.42 14.97
CA MET A 41 25.86 30.10 16.27
C MET A 41 27.30 30.37 16.72
N GLU A 42 28.23 29.42 16.55
CA GLU A 42 29.64 29.57 16.84
C GLU A 42 30.27 30.67 15.97
N PHE A 43 29.95 30.71 14.69
CA PHE A 43 30.41 31.79 13.79
C PHE A 43 29.95 33.16 14.27
N LYS A 44 28.68 33.31 14.59
CA LYS A 44 28.12 34.60 15.08
C LYS A 44 28.81 35.04 16.36
N ARG A 45 29.02 34.13 17.31
CA ARG A 45 29.72 34.39 18.57
C ARG A 45 31.17 34.79 18.33
N THR A 46 31.89 34.02 17.52
CA THR A 46 33.32 34.29 17.20
C THR A 46 33.48 35.60 16.45
N LYS A 47 32.56 35.91 15.53
CA LYS A 47 32.54 37.20 14.83
C LYS A 47 32.29 38.36 15.76
N HIS A 48 31.34 38.27 16.68
CA HIS A 48 31.06 39.30 17.66
C HIS A 48 32.32 39.58 18.54
N ILE A 49 33.01 38.52 18.97
CA ILE A 49 34.27 38.65 19.70
C ILE A 49 35.30 39.32 18.84
N HIS A 50 35.55 38.83 17.62
CA HIS A 50 36.53 39.41 16.70
C HIS A 50 36.31 40.91 16.46
N ASP A 51 35.05 41.29 16.20
CA ASP A 51 34.69 42.69 15.90
C ASP A 51 34.85 43.61 17.13
N GLY A 52 34.68 43.06 18.34
CA GLY A 52 34.85 43.77 19.61
C GLY A 52 36.32 43.85 20.13
N LEU A 53 37.28 43.20 19.46
CA LEU A 53 38.71 43.23 19.91
C LEU A 53 39.35 44.60 19.67
N THR A 54 39.76 45.24 20.77
CA THR A 54 40.54 46.50 20.76
C THR A 54 41.70 46.43 21.75
N ALA A 55 42.67 47.29 21.62
CA ALA A 55 43.72 47.41 22.61
C ALA A 55 43.15 47.85 23.96
N GLY A 56 43.67 47.30 25.04
CA GLY A 56 43.22 47.56 26.41
C GLY A 56 42.14 46.61 26.91
N VAL A 57 41.51 45.79 26.03
CA VAL A 57 40.49 44.78 26.40
C VAL A 57 41.17 43.47 26.78
N GLN A 58 40.58 42.71 27.71
CA GLN A 58 41.05 41.36 28.03
C GLN A 58 40.71 40.38 26.90
N CYS A 59 41.69 39.57 26.50
CA CYS A 59 41.48 38.49 25.55
C CYS A 59 40.50 37.45 26.12
N PRO A 60 39.38 37.13 25.45
CA PRO A 60 38.42 36.17 25.97
C PRO A 60 38.96 34.72 26.04
N MET A 61 40.05 34.42 25.35
CA MET A 61 40.67 33.08 25.38
C MET A 61 41.71 32.95 26.52
N CYS A 62 42.68 33.87 26.62
CA CYS A 62 43.78 33.77 27.60
C CYS A 62 43.65 34.75 28.77
N ARG A 63 42.64 35.62 28.78
CA ARG A 63 42.39 36.65 29.79
C ARG A 63 43.50 37.69 29.98
N GLN A 64 44.52 37.71 29.14
CA GLN A 64 45.57 38.72 29.13
C GLN A 64 45.09 40.03 28.49
N THR A 65 45.58 41.18 28.93
CA THR A 65 45.26 42.45 28.31
C THR A 65 45.88 42.53 26.91
N ILE A 66 45.06 42.82 25.91
CA ILE A 66 45.53 42.97 24.52
C ILE A 66 46.24 44.31 24.39
N THR A 67 47.45 44.24 23.97
CA THR A 67 48.23 45.44 23.66
C THR A 67 48.15 45.79 22.16
N GLU A 68 48.56 47.03 21.77
CA GLU A 68 48.60 47.40 20.35
C GLU A 68 49.49 46.47 19.53
N GLN A 69 50.55 45.92 20.12
CA GLN A 69 51.50 45.00 19.48
C GLN A 69 50.84 43.57 19.30
N THR A 70 50.04 43.10 20.24
CA THR A 70 49.45 41.78 20.22
C THR A 70 48.10 41.74 19.50
N LEU A 71 47.42 42.89 19.34
CA LEU A 71 46.10 42.98 18.70
C LEU A 71 46.06 42.39 17.29
N PRO A 72 47.02 42.64 16.37
CA PRO A 72 46.98 42.04 15.04
C PRO A 72 47.06 40.51 15.06
N GLN A 73 47.88 39.93 15.94
CA GLN A 73 48.03 38.50 16.09
C GLN A 73 46.69 37.86 16.59
N VAL A 74 46.14 38.41 17.67
CA VAL A 74 44.86 37.91 18.24
C VAL A 74 43.75 38.02 17.23
N LYS A 75 43.61 39.13 16.51
CA LYS A 75 42.62 39.26 15.41
C LYS A 75 42.85 38.22 14.31
N GLY A 76 44.11 37.96 13.96
CA GLY A 76 44.46 36.95 12.97
C GLY A 76 44.02 35.54 13.36
N GLU A 77 44.18 35.17 14.64
CA GLU A 77 43.75 33.87 15.17
C GLU A 77 42.21 33.70 15.12
N PHE A 78 41.45 34.73 15.54
CA PHE A 78 39.99 34.72 15.43
C PHE A 78 39.53 34.72 13.96
N ALA A 79 40.16 35.45 13.06
CA ALA A 79 39.89 35.45 11.63
C ALA A 79 40.15 34.06 11.00
N ALA A 80 41.25 33.38 11.41
CA ALA A 80 41.52 32.00 10.98
C ALA A 80 40.46 31.03 11.48
N SER A 81 39.98 31.18 12.73
CA SER A 81 38.90 30.40 13.31
C SER A 81 37.58 30.61 12.56
N LEU A 82 37.21 31.84 12.22
CA LEU A 82 36.04 32.19 11.43
C LEU A 82 36.08 31.53 10.04
N ARG A 83 37.25 31.59 9.35
CA ARG A 83 37.38 30.91 8.04
C ARG A 83 37.21 29.43 8.14
N ARG A 84 37.72 28.76 9.19
CA ARG A 84 37.57 27.34 9.43
C ARG A 84 36.11 26.98 9.65
N ILE A 85 35.40 27.69 10.54
CA ILE A 85 33.96 27.45 10.83
C ILE A 85 33.13 27.64 9.56
N GLN A 86 33.42 28.69 8.80
CA GLN A 86 32.71 28.97 7.53
C GLN A 86 32.96 27.87 6.50
N ALA A 87 34.19 27.40 6.33
CA ALA A 87 34.53 26.33 5.40
C ALA A 87 33.81 25.02 5.77
N GLU A 88 33.83 24.63 7.06
CA GLU A 88 33.15 23.46 7.56
C GLU A 88 31.61 23.56 7.31
N GLY A 89 31.01 24.73 7.63
CA GLY A 89 29.59 24.98 7.41
C GLY A 89 29.20 24.92 5.93
N CYS A 90 30.02 25.49 5.03
CA CYS A 90 29.78 25.41 3.59
C CYS A 90 29.87 23.97 3.07
N GLN A 91 30.89 23.23 3.50
CA GLN A 91 31.07 21.83 3.10
C GLN A 91 29.88 20.95 3.55
N LEU A 92 29.49 21.07 4.82
CA LEU A 92 28.32 20.33 5.35
C LEU A 92 27.01 20.69 4.63
N THR A 93 26.83 21.98 4.33
CA THR A 93 25.66 22.44 3.59
C THR A 93 25.61 21.87 2.18
N ALA A 94 26.74 21.79 1.49
CA ALA A 94 26.83 21.16 0.17
C ALA A 94 26.48 19.65 0.25
N GLN A 95 27.08 18.93 1.19
CA GLN A 95 26.81 17.52 1.42
C GLN A 95 25.33 17.26 1.74
N CYS A 96 24.71 18.10 2.58
CA CYS A 96 23.28 18.00 2.88
C CYS A 96 22.42 18.14 1.63
N LYS A 97 22.75 19.09 0.75
CA LYS A 97 22.02 19.27 -0.51
C LYS A 97 22.12 18.05 -1.42
N GLU A 98 23.31 17.50 -1.59
CA GLU A 98 23.53 16.28 -2.38
C GLU A 98 22.70 15.10 -1.84
N VAL A 99 22.72 14.90 -0.52
CA VAL A 99 21.93 13.84 0.11
C VAL A 99 20.43 14.08 -0.03
N GLN A 100 19.96 15.32 0.11
CA GLN A 100 18.55 15.69 -0.10
C GLN A 100 18.10 15.42 -1.54
N GLU A 101 18.94 15.71 -2.53
CA GLU A 101 18.65 15.42 -3.94
C GLU A 101 18.58 13.90 -4.20
N LEU A 102 19.47 13.12 -3.59
CA LEU A 102 19.43 11.66 -3.68
C LEU A 102 18.17 11.09 -3.02
N ASP A 103 17.80 11.62 -1.86
CA ASP A 103 16.60 11.20 -1.14
C ASP A 103 15.32 11.56 -1.93
N ALA A 104 15.28 12.74 -2.53
CA ALA A 104 14.17 13.15 -3.40
C ALA A 104 14.02 12.23 -4.63
N LYS A 105 15.15 11.88 -5.28
CA LYS A 105 15.13 10.91 -6.39
C LYS A 105 14.64 9.54 -5.95
N ALA A 106 15.13 9.06 -4.79
CA ALA A 106 14.70 7.78 -4.24
C ALA A 106 13.19 7.76 -3.92
N ARG A 107 12.66 8.88 -3.38
CA ARG A 107 11.23 9.05 -3.15
C ARG A 107 10.43 8.98 -4.44
N THR A 108 10.83 9.70 -5.48
CA THR A 108 10.14 9.70 -6.78
C THR A 108 10.10 8.29 -7.37
N VAL A 109 11.21 7.56 -7.33
CA VAL A 109 11.27 6.17 -7.81
C VAL A 109 10.34 5.27 -6.99
N PHE A 110 10.34 5.41 -5.65
CA PHE A 110 9.44 4.65 -4.78
C PHE A 110 7.97 4.94 -5.10
N GLU A 111 7.60 6.21 -5.29
CA GLU A 111 6.22 6.62 -5.62
C GLU A 111 5.77 6.04 -6.96
N GLN A 112 6.62 6.05 -7.99
CA GLN A 112 6.34 5.43 -9.28
C GLN A 112 6.10 3.93 -9.16
N PHE A 113 7.01 3.19 -8.50
CA PHE A 113 6.83 1.76 -8.28
C PHE A 113 5.56 1.44 -7.48
N ARG A 114 5.23 2.28 -6.49
CA ARG A 114 4.01 2.12 -5.70
C ARG A 114 2.75 2.33 -6.56
N GLU A 115 2.74 3.33 -7.42
CA GLU A 115 1.63 3.61 -8.33
C GLU A 115 1.42 2.45 -9.31
N ASP A 116 2.48 1.93 -9.93
CA ASP A 116 2.42 0.78 -10.82
C ASP A 116 1.91 -0.48 -10.11
N ASP A 117 2.37 -0.70 -8.88
CA ASP A 117 1.97 -1.85 -8.06
C ASP A 117 0.51 -1.76 -7.59
N ILE A 118 0.02 -0.54 -7.32
CA ILE A 118 -1.39 -0.28 -7.00
C ILE A 118 -2.25 -0.52 -8.24
N ALA A 119 -1.87 0.01 -9.39
CA ALA A 119 -2.60 -0.18 -10.65
C ALA A 119 -2.70 -1.66 -11.04
N ALA A 120 -1.60 -2.42 -10.89
CA ALA A 120 -1.60 -3.87 -11.12
C ALA A 120 -2.53 -4.61 -10.13
N GLY A 121 -2.54 -4.20 -8.86
CA GLY A 121 -3.44 -4.79 -7.85
C GLY A 121 -4.93 -4.45 -8.10
N GLU A 122 -5.23 -3.26 -8.59
CA GLU A 122 -6.59 -2.87 -8.98
C GLU A 122 -7.08 -3.68 -10.19
N ALA A 123 -6.22 -3.89 -11.19
CA ALA A 123 -6.53 -4.71 -12.36
C ALA A 123 -6.77 -6.19 -11.97
N GLU A 124 -5.94 -6.75 -11.07
CA GLU A 124 -6.13 -8.10 -10.53
C GLU A 124 -7.49 -8.26 -9.82
N LEU A 125 -7.89 -7.26 -9.05
CA LEU A 125 -9.16 -7.23 -8.33
C LEU A 125 -10.36 -7.14 -9.30
N GLU A 126 -10.26 -6.32 -10.33
CA GLU A 126 -11.29 -6.18 -11.37
C GLU A 126 -11.47 -7.48 -12.14
N GLU A 127 -10.37 -8.15 -12.53
CA GLU A 127 -10.41 -9.45 -13.21
C GLU A 127 -11.09 -10.51 -12.35
N LEU A 128 -10.70 -10.66 -11.08
CA LEU A 128 -11.30 -11.63 -10.15
C LEU A 128 -12.79 -11.36 -9.92
N SER A 129 -13.16 -10.08 -9.81
CA SER A 129 -14.55 -9.66 -9.66
C SER A 129 -15.38 -9.98 -10.92
N GLY A 130 -14.79 -9.81 -12.10
CA GLY A 130 -15.38 -10.21 -13.38
C GLY A 130 -15.60 -11.72 -13.48
N GLN A 131 -14.60 -12.51 -13.09
CA GLN A 131 -14.71 -13.98 -13.04
C GLN A 131 -15.80 -14.45 -12.07
N ARG A 132 -15.92 -13.81 -10.89
CA ARG A 132 -16.97 -14.09 -9.93
C ARG A 132 -18.35 -13.82 -10.54
N LYS A 133 -18.51 -12.66 -11.19
CA LYS A 133 -19.78 -12.30 -11.84
C LYS A 133 -20.17 -13.32 -12.91
N GLN A 134 -19.25 -13.71 -13.78
CA GLN A 134 -19.50 -14.72 -14.81
C GLN A 134 -19.87 -16.09 -14.21
N ALA A 135 -19.19 -16.49 -13.13
CA ALA A 135 -19.51 -17.74 -12.45
C ALA A 135 -20.93 -17.74 -11.84
N LEU A 136 -21.36 -16.61 -11.28
CA LEU A 136 -22.70 -16.42 -10.75
C LEU A 136 -23.76 -16.46 -11.88
N GLU A 137 -23.53 -15.75 -12.98
CA GLU A 137 -24.41 -15.75 -14.14
C GLU A 137 -24.59 -17.18 -14.70
N GLN A 138 -23.50 -17.95 -14.85
CA GLN A 138 -23.55 -19.33 -15.27
C GLN A 138 -24.29 -20.24 -14.27
N ALA A 139 -24.13 -19.98 -12.98
CA ALA A 139 -24.89 -20.73 -11.95
C ALA A 139 -26.38 -20.43 -12.01
N GLU A 140 -26.79 -19.17 -12.25
CA GLU A 140 -28.18 -18.78 -12.45
C GLU A 140 -28.77 -19.40 -13.69
N GLU A 141 -28.07 -19.39 -14.82
CA GLU A 141 -28.52 -20.03 -16.06
C GLU A 141 -28.77 -21.54 -15.85
N ARG A 142 -27.80 -22.23 -15.21
CA ARG A 142 -27.97 -23.67 -14.88
C ARG A 142 -29.12 -23.93 -13.95
N ARG A 143 -29.32 -23.08 -12.94
CA ARG A 143 -30.46 -23.18 -12.03
C ARG A 143 -31.76 -23.04 -12.77
N ASN A 144 -31.88 -22.05 -13.64
CA ASN A 144 -33.10 -21.81 -14.42
C ASN A 144 -33.40 -22.98 -15.39
N PHE A 145 -32.36 -23.52 -16.04
CA PHE A 145 -32.48 -24.71 -16.86
C PHE A 145 -33.00 -25.91 -16.06
N HIS A 146 -32.42 -26.21 -14.91
CA HIS A 146 -32.88 -27.30 -14.04
C HIS A 146 -34.27 -27.07 -13.49
N GLN A 147 -34.65 -25.81 -13.25
CA GLN A 147 -36.00 -25.47 -12.81
C GLN A 147 -37.04 -25.81 -13.89
N GLN A 148 -36.76 -25.50 -15.16
CA GLN A 148 -37.62 -25.83 -16.28
C GLN A 148 -37.77 -27.36 -16.47
N GLU A 149 -36.68 -28.08 -16.37
CA GLU A 149 -36.69 -29.56 -16.43
C GLU A 149 -37.48 -30.17 -15.26
N LEU A 150 -37.37 -29.59 -14.07
CA LEU A 150 -38.11 -30.02 -12.90
C LEU A 150 -39.61 -29.80 -13.08
N GLU A 151 -40.05 -28.67 -13.63
CA GLU A 151 -41.44 -28.37 -13.94
C GLU A 151 -42.00 -29.34 -14.98
N ARG A 152 -41.21 -29.67 -16.04
CA ARG A 152 -41.55 -30.63 -17.05
C ARG A 152 -41.79 -32.03 -16.44
N LEU A 153 -40.81 -32.53 -15.68
CA LEU A 153 -40.89 -33.83 -15.00
C LEU A 153 -42.04 -33.90 -13.99
N HIS A 154 -42.30 -32.80 -13.27
CA HIS A 154 -43.42 -32.73 -12.35
C HIS A 154 -44.75 -32.92 -13.07
N SER A 155 -44.96 -32.27 -14.21
CA SER A 155 -46.13 -32.41 -15.04
C SER A 155 -46.28 -33.84 -15.59
N GLU A 156 -45.19 -34.45 -16.06
CA GLU A 156 -45.19 -35.84 -16.55
C GLU A 156 -45.55 -36.84 -15.44
N ILE A 157 -44.94 -36.66 -14.24
CA ILE A 157 -45.23 -37.52 -13.08
C ILE A 157 -46.75 -37.42 -12.70
N GLN A 158 -47.28 -36.20 -12.61
CA GLN A 158 -48.67 -35.99 -12.26
C GLN A 158 -49.61 -36.63 -13.27
N SER A 159 -49.34 -36.49 -14.57
CA SER A 159 -50.14 -37.11 -15.64
C SER A 159 -50.17 -38.66 -15.52
N THR A 160 -48.93 -39.22 -15.34
CA THR A 160 -48.76 -40.69 -15.25
C THR A 160 -49.32 -41.26 -13.94
N GLU A 161 -49.34 -40.51 -12.83
CA GLU A 161 -49.94 -40.89 -11.57
C GLU A 161 -51.48 -41.01 -11.69
N LEU A 162 -52.10 -40.05 -12.41
CA LEU A 162 -53.56 -40.14 -12.72
C LEU A 162 -53.88 -41.38 -13.52
N ASP A 163 -53.09 -41.72 -14.54
CA ASP A 163 -53.28 -42.93 -15.34
C ASP A 163 -53.12 -44.23 -14.51
N ARG A 164 -52.10 -44.19 -13.56
CA ARG A 164 -51.92 -45.29 -12.62
C ARG A 164 -53.09 -45.50 -11.68
N GLU A 165 -53.67 -44.43 -11.12
CA GLU A 165 -54.85 -44.50 -10.28
C GLU A 165 -56.10 -45.07 -11.03
N CYS A 166 -56.16 -44.79 -12.33
CA CYS A 166 -57.18 -45.34 -13.20
C CYS A 166 -56.90 -46.80 -13.62
N GLY A 167 -55.77 -47.41 -13.19
CA GLY A 167 -55.46 -48.81 -13.53
C GLY A 167 -55.05 -49.04 -14.99
N MET A 168 -54.63 -48.01 -15.69
CA MET A 168 -54.28 -48.02 -17.12
C MET A 168 -52.82 -48.30 -17.42
N LEU A 169 -51.93 -48.30 -16.41
CA LEU A 169 -50.50 -48.42 -16.62
C LEU A 169 -50.04 -49.90 -16.69
N SER A 170 -49.11 -50.13 -17.64
CA SER A 170 -48.35 -51.36 -17.72
C SER A 170 -47.16 -51.36 -16.67
N GLN A 171 -46.54 -52.54 -16.47
CA GLN A 171 -45.46 -52.71 -15.57
C GLN A 171 -44.19 -51.81 -16.01
N GLU A 172 -44.00 -51.68 -17.33
CA GLU A 172 -42.89 -50.84 -17.89
C GLU A 172 -43.11 -49.35 -17.59
N GLU A 173 -44.33 -48.87 -17.74
CA GLU A 173 -44.70 -47.48 -17.45
C GLU A 173 -44.58 -47.16 -15.95
N ILE A 174 -44.85 -48.13 -15.08
CA ILE A 174 -44.62 -47.98 -13.63
C ILE A 174 -43.09 -47.84 -13.32
N GLU A 175 -42.22 -48.56 -14.03
CA GLU A 175 -40.77 -48.45 -13.86
C GLU A 175 -40.26 -47.12 -14.39
N GLU A 176 -40.83 -46.59 -15.48
CA GLU A 176 -40.51 -45.26 -16.01
C GLU A 176 -40.93 -44.16 -15.04
N LEU A 177 -42.11 -44.24 -14.45
CA LEU A 177 -42.56 -43.30 -13.42
C LEU A 177 -41.64 -43.28 -12.21
N ASN A 178 -41.14 -44.43 -11.76
CA ASN A 178 -40.21 -44.51 -10.65
C ASN A 178 -38.84 -43.91 -11.02
N ARG A 179 -38.37 -44.03 -12.27
CA ARG A 179 -37.16 -43.36 -12.78
C ARG A 179 -37.33 -41.85 -12.82
N ALA A 180 -38.45 -41.35 -13.34
CA ALA A 180 -38.77 -39.92 -13.38
C ALA A 180 -38.82 -39.30 -11.97
N ARG A 181 -39.38 -39.98 -10.97
CA ARG A 181 -39.40 -39.56 -9.57
C ARG A 181 -37.96 -39.44 -8.98
N THR A 182 -37.09 -40.38 -9.33
CA THR A 182 -35.69 -40.36 -8.89
C THR A 182 -34.92 -39.17 -9.51
N GLU A 183 -35.16 -38.93 -10.80
CA GLU A 183 -34.56 -37.81 -11.53
C GLU A 183 -35.05 -36.45 -10.99
N PHE A 184 -36.34 -36.33 -10.72
CA PHE A 184 -36.93 -35.15 -10.08
C PHE A 184 -36.27 -34.82 -8.72
N ALA A 185 -36.10 -35.84 -7.88
CA ALA A 185 -35.40 -35.65 -6.60
C ALA A 185 -33.95 -35.20 -6.78
N GLY A 186 -33.27 -35.75 -7.78
CA GLY A 186 -31.87 -35.36 -8.12
C GLY A 186 -31.76 -33.91 -8.62
N LEU A 187 -32.73 -33.47 -9.46
CA LEU A 187 -32.77 -32.08 -9.95
C LEU A 187 -33.09 -31.08 -8.83
N ASN A 188 -34.02 -31.43 -7.94
CA ASN A 188 -34.33 -30.59 -6.77
C ASN A 188 -33.08 -30.35 -5.89
N ALA A 189 -32.30 -31.39 -5.63
CA ALA A 189 -31.04 -31.26 -4.89
C ALA A 189 -30.03 -30.34 -5.60
N LYS A 190 -29.92 -30.43 -6.93
CA LYS A 190 -29.04 -29.56 -7.72
C LYS A 190 -29.47 -28.09 -7.65
N ILE A 191 -30.77 -27.81 -7.77
CA ILE A 191 -31.34 -26.46 -7.67
C ILE A 191 -31.05 -25.85 -6.29
N GLU A 192 -31.19 -26.64 -5.22
CA GLU A 192 -30.92 -26.18 -3.87
C GLU A 192 -29.42 -25.73 -3.70
N VAL A 193 -28.51 -26.56 -4.23
CA VAL A 193 -27.06 -26.21 -4.21
C VAL A 193 -26.78 -24.94 -5.00
N LEU A 194 -27.31 -24.81 -6.21
CA LEU A 194 -27.14 -23.63 -7.05
C LEU A 194 -27.77 -22.38 -6.43
N SER A 195 -28.91 -22.51 -5.78
CA SER A 195 -29.57 -21.40 -5.08
C SER A 195 -28.74 -20.87 -3.92
N LYS A 196 -28.08 -21.75 -3.17
CA LYS A 196 -27.14 -21.35 -2.11
C LYS A 196 -25.91 -20.64 -2.66
N LEU A 197 -25.44 -21.04 -3.83
CA LEU A 197 -24.28 -20.39 -4.51
C LEU A 197 -24.62 -18.97 -5.00
N VAL A 198 -25.83 -18.75 -5.47
CA VAL A 198 -26.29 -17.45 -5.99
C VAL A 198 -26.62 -16.45 -4.85
N GLN A 199 -26.95 -16.95 -3.66
CA GLN A 199 -27.28 -16.13 -2.49
C GLN A 199 -26.10 -15.76 -1.61
N ALA A 200 -24.91 -16.39 -1.81
CA ALA A 200 -23.67 -16.13 -1.09
C ALA A 200 -22.83 -15.04 -1.75
#